data_f719489432b5fb6b67b2444645ef8bb4
#
_entry.id   f719489432b5fb6b67b2444645ef8bb4
#
_cell.length_a   1.000
_cell.length_b   1.000
_cell.length_c   1.000
_cell.angle_alpha   90.00
_cell.angle_beta   90.00
_cell.angle_gamma   90.00
#
_symmetry.space_group_name_H-M   'P 1'
#
loop_
_entity.id
_entity.type
_entity.pdbx_description
1 polymer ?
#
loop_
_entity_poly.entity_id
_entity_poly.type
_entity_poly.pdbx_seq_one_letter_code
_entity_poly.pdbx_strand_id
1 'polypeptide(L)'
;MEDEFTPVSLGRNGAFSGEVVFVGYGITAPELNYDDYANMDVRGKVVIVLRKEPRQNDPSSPFDGTQPSQHAFFSSKELNAAMHGAAALIFVNDQTTVARSGADQLPKLTAAGSAINDQQIPTLYCLRSTVDKLLQSAGGESLHALEMAIDRDIAPHSYALAGIHASGETHIVQSQTPVRM
;
A
#
# COMPACT_ATOMS: atom_id res chain seq x y z
N MET A 1 21.66 -3.40 10.92
CA MET A 1 20.82 -2.42 10.19
C MET A 1 19.48 -3.12 10.13
N GLU A 2 18.46 -2.56 10.74
CA GLU A 2 17.12 -3.13 10.61
C GLU A 2 16.62 -2.85 9.19
N ASP A 3 15.96 -3.84 8.58
CA ASP A 3 15.41 -3.66 7.25
C ASP A 3 14.27 -2.64 7.30
N GLU A 4 14.32 -1.61 6.46
CA GLU A 4 13.29 -0.56 6.38
C GLU A 4 12.15 -0.94 5.43
N PHE A 5 12.35 -1.97 4.60
CA PHE A 5 11.37 -2.49 3.64
C PHE A 5 11.58 -3.98 3.38
N THR A 6 10.56 -4.64 2.85
CA THR A 6 10.59 -6.03 2.40
C THR A 6 9.72 -6.21 1.15
N PRO A 7 10.06 -7.13 0.22
CA PRO A 7 9.13 -7.47 -0.85
C PRO A 7 7.89 -8.18 -0.28
N VAL A 8 6.78 -8.12 -1.02
CA VAL A 8 5.54 -8.83 -0.69
C VAL A 8 5.32 -9.94 -1.70
N SER A 9 5.07 -11.16 -1.21
CA SER A 9 4.88 -12.36 -2.06
C SER A 9 3.65 -12.30 -2.99
N LEU A 10 2.80 -11.31 -2.82
CA LEU A 10 1.66 -11.02 -3.67
C LEU A 10 2.08 -10.41 -5.02
N GLY A 11 3.15 -9.60 -5.03
CA GLY A 11 3.63 -8.93 -6.24
C GLY A 11 4.47 -9.86 -7.14
N ARG A 12 4.64 -9.43 -8.38
CA ARG A 12 5.54 -10.14 -9.32
C ARG A 12 7.00 -9.77 -9.10
N ASN A 13 7.89 -10.60 -9.58
CA ASN A 13 9.31 -10.26 -9.75
C ASN A 13 9.49 -9.28 -10.91
N GLY A 14 10.38 -8.33 -10.77
CA GLY A 14 10.74 -7.39 -11.82
C GLY A 14 11.34 -6.08 -11.32
N ALA A 15 11.96 -5.37 -12.23
CA ALA A 15 12.46 -4.03 -12.00
C ALA A 15 11.34 -2.99 -12.15
N PHE A 16 11.45 -1.91 -11.39
CA PHE A 16 10.58 -0.75 -11.48
C PHE A 16 11.37 0.55 -11.32
N SER A 17 10.85 1.62 -11.87
CA SER A 17 11.42 2.96 -11.74
C SER A 17 10.32 3.98 -12.05
N GLY A 18 10.16 5.00 -11.20
CA GLY A 18 9.15 6.04 -11.42
C GLY A 18 9.15 7.11 -10.36
N GLU A 19 8.45 8.20 -10.65
CA GLU A 19 8.10 9.21 -9.64
C GLU A 19 7.23 8.57 -8.56
N VAL A 20 7.34 9.08 -7.33
CA VAL A 20 6.57 8.55 -6.20
C VAL A 20 5.31 9.37 -5.98
N VAL A 21 4.20 8.67 -5.75
CA VAL A 21 2.91 9.27 -5.40
C VAL A 21 2.31 8.59 -4.17
N PHE A 22 1.73 9.37 -3.27
CA PHE A 22 0.91 8.86 -2.17
C PHE A 22 -0.54 8.81 -2.63
N VAL A 23 -1.20 7.67 -2.47
CA VAL A 23 -2.57 7.43 -2.94
C VAL A 23 -3.42 6.88 -1.77
N GLY A 24 -3.51 7.66 -0.70
CA GLY A 24 -4.36 7.35 0.45
C GLY A 24 -4.33 5.88 0.86
N TYR A 25 -5.49 5.25 0.89
CA TYR A 25 -5.63 3.80 1.11
C TYR A 25 -5.58 2.98 -0.20
N GLY A 26 -5.44 3.60 -1.36
CA GLY A 26 -5.39 2.93 -2.67
C GLY A 26 -6.72 2.29 -3.07
N ILE A 27 -7.82 2.90 -2.70
CA ILE A 27 -9.18 2.37 -2.89
C ILE A 27 -9.89 3.13 -4.01
N THR A 28 -10.58 2.38 -4.89
CA THR A 28 -11.62 2.87 -5.79
C THR A 28 -12.92 2.15 -5.45
N ALA A 29 -13.86 2.87 -4.85
CA ALA A 29 -15.15 2.38 -4.38
C ALA A 29 -16.27 3.33 -4.84
N PRO A 30 -16.68 3.27 -6.11
CA PRO A 30 -17.68 4.18 -6.67
C PRO A 30 -19.04 4.08 -5.98
N GLU A 31 -19.38 2.92 -5.44
CA GLU A 31 -20.59 2.68 -4.63
C GLU A 31 -20.60 3.48 -3.33
N LEU A 32 -19.43 3.87 -2.83
CA LEU A 32 -19.24 4.71 -1.64
C LEU A 32 -18.90 6.17 -2.00
N ASN A 33 -18.90 6.49 -3.30
CA ASN A 33 -18.41 7.78 -3.82
C ASN A 33 -16.98 8.12 -3.32
N TYR A 34 -16.12 7.11 -3.24
CA TYR A 34 -14.74 7.22 -2.77
C TYR A 34 -13.77 6.69 -3.82
N ASP A 35 -12.76 7.50 -4.17
CA ASP A 35 -11.73 7.09 -5.14
C ASP A 35 -10.40 7.82 -4.86
N ASP A 36 -9.44 7.12 -4.27
CA ASP A 36 -8.09 7.62 -4.00
C ASP A 36 -7.30 7.93 -5.28
N TYR A 37 -7.69 7.37 -6.42
CA TYR A 37 -7.04 7.60 -7.72
C TYR A 37 -7.70 8.73 -8.51
N ALA A 38 -8.80 9.31 -8.01
CA ALA A 38 -9.47 10.40 -8.70
C ALA A 38 -8.52 11.56 -8.98
N ASN A 39 -8.46 12.00 -10.23
CA ASN A 39 -7.57 13.08 -10.71
C ASN A 39 -6.06 12.81 -10.53
N MET A 40 -5.65 11.56 -10.31
CA MET A 40 -4.25 11.15 -10.20
C MET A 40 -3.83 10.33 -11.41
N ASP A 41 -2.84 10.79 -12.16
CA ASP A 41 -2.18 9.94 -13.17
C ASP A 41 -1.02 9.20 -12.49
N VAL A 42 -1.22 7.90 -12.25
CA VAL A 42 -0.22 7.03 -11.61
C VAL A 42 0.49 6.09 -12.60
N ARG A 43 0.23 6.23 -13.89
CA ARG A 43 0.85 5.38 -14.92
C ARG A 43 2.37 5.51 -14.92
N GLY A 44 3.04 4.37 -14.79
CA GLY A 44 4.49 4.30 -14.70
C GLY A 44 5.09 4.88 -13.40
N LYS A 45 4.27 5.16 -12.39
CA LYS A 45 4.73 5.70 -11.10
C LYS A 45 4.77 4.64 -10.02
N VAL A 46 5.53 4.92 -8.97
CA VAL A 46 5.58 4.11 -7.75
C VAL A 46 4.56 4.65 -6.77
N VAL A 47 3.58 3.83 -6.44
CA VAL A 47 2.43 4.21 -5.61
C VAL A 47 2.66 3.78 -4.17
N ILE A 48 2.48 4.69 -3.20
CA ILE A 48 2.46 4.39 -1.76
C ILE A 48 1.02 4.39 -1.28
N VAL A 49 0.59 3.32 -0.59
CA VAL A 49 -0.75 3.21 -0.02
C VAL A 49 -0.73 2.75 1.43
N LEU A 50 -1.66 3.28 2.21
CA LEU A 50 -1.96 2.79 3.55
C LEU A 50 -2.61 1.40 3.48
N ARG A 51 -2.26 0.58 4.46
CA ARG A 51 -2.92 -0.70 4.72
C ARG A 51 -4.36 -0.45 5.21
N LYS A 52 -5.21 -1.49 5.09
CA LYS A 52 -6.62 -1.44 5.55
C LYS A 52 -7.47 -0.40 4.80
N GLU A 53 -8.32 0.34 5.50
CA GLU A 53 -9.33 1.22 4.95
C GLU A 53 -9.70 2.33 5.94
N PRO A 54 -10.32 3.44 5.49
CA PRO A 54 -10.69 4.53 6.37
C PRO A 54 -11.63 4.09 7.49
N ARG A 55 -11.40 4.63 8.71
CA ARG A 55 -12.24 4.39 9.90
C ARG A 55 -12.48 2.91 10.23
N GLN A 56 -11.51 2.05 10.05
CA GLN A 56 -11.64 0.58 10.23
C GLN A 56 -12.09 0.13 11.65
N ASN A 57 -12.13 1.02 12.64
CA ASN A 57 -12.59 0.74 13.99
C ASN A 57 -13.92 1.41 14.32
N ASP A 58 -14.53 2.11 13.39
CA ASP A 58 -15.77 2.84 13.56
C ASP A 58 -16.94 2.00 13.01
N PRO A 59 -17.90 1.60 13.85
CA PRO A 59 -19.07 0.86 13.39
C PRO A 59 -19.91 1.61 12.34
N SER A 60 -19.75 2.93 12.26
CA SER A 60 -20.42 3.78 11.26
C SER A 60 -19.62 3.99 9.98
N SER A 61 -18.45 3.35 9.85
CA SER A 61 -17.64 3.44 8.64
C SER A 61 -18.43 2.92 7.43
N PRO A 62 -18.43 3.65 6.29
CA PRO A 62 -19.05 3.17 5.07
C PRO A 62 -18.35 1.94 4.49
N PHE A 63 -17.14 1.62 4.95
CA PHE A 63 -16.35 0.44 4.59
C PHE A 63 -16.66 -0.74 5.52
N ASP A 64 -17.91 -1.22 5.53
CA ASP A 64 -18.39 -2.36 6.32
C ASP A 64 -18.21 -2.25 7.86
N GLY A 65 -18.13 -1.02 8.36
CA GLY A 65 -18.02 -0.76 9.80
C GLY A 65 -16.70 -1.25 10.38
N THR A 66 -16.75 -2.16 11.35
CA THR A 66 -15.55 -2.74 11.98
C THR A 66 -15.07 -4.03 11.33
N GLN A 67 -15.77 -4.53 10.30
CA GLN A 67 -15.34 -5.68 9.52
C GLN A 67 -14.53 -5.21 8.30
N PRO A 68 -13.47 -5.94 7.92
CA PRO A 68 -12.72 -5.57 6.72
C PRO A 68 -13.59 -5.70 5.47
N SER A 69 -13.76 -4.61 4.72
CA SER A 69 -14.40 -4.67 3.41
C SER A 69 -13.48 -5.34 2.37
N GLN A 70 -14.00 -5.60 1.18
CA GLN A 70 -13.18 -6.10 0.08
C GLN A 70 -12.02 -5.15 -0.30
N HIS A 71 -12.14 -3.86 -0.01
CA HIS A 71 -11.13 -2.85 -0.32
C HIS A 71 -9.93 -2.89 0.64
N ALA A 72 -10.09 -3.47 1.84
CA ALA A 72 -9.02 -3.59 2.84
C ALA A 72 -7.93 -4.61 2.49
N PHE A 73 -8.21 -5.53 1.55
CA PHE A 73 -7.28 -6.61 1.22
C PHE A 73 -6.11 -6.16 0.35
N PHE A 74 -4.93 -6.70 0.62
CA PHE A 74 -3.71 -6.44 -0.17
C PHE A 74 -3.89 -6.72 -1.65
N SER A 75 -4.55 -7.84 -1.99
CA SER A 75 -4.81 -8.24 -3.38
C SER A 75 -5.69 -7.24 -4.12
N SER A 76 -6.71 -6.68 -3.45
CA SER A 76 -7.59 -5.68 -4.05
C SER A 76 -6.84 -4.39 -4.35
N LYS A 77 -5.99 -3.94 -3.43
CA LYS A 77 -5.19 -2.72 -3.61
C LYS A 77 -4.11 -2.88 -4.67
N GLU A 78 -3.45 -4.05 -4.70
CA GLU A 78 -2.45 -4.38 -5.70
C GLU A 78 -3.06 -4.41 -7.11
N LEU A 79 -4.18 -5.11 -7.27
CA LEU A 79 -4.92 -5.14 -8.52
C LEU A 79 -5.39 -3.74 -8.93
N ASN A 80 -5.88 -2.93 -7.99
CA ASN A 80 -6.33 -1.57 -8.27
C ASN A 80 -5.18 -0.68 -8.75
N ALA A 81 -4.02 -0.72 -8.09
CA ALA A 81 -2.83 0.01 -8.52
C ALA A 81 -2.36 -0.45 -9.93
N ALA A 82 -2.37 -1.76 -10.19
CA ALA A 82 -2.02 -2.32 -11.48
C ALA A 82 -2.99 -1.88 -12.60
N MET A 83 -4.30 -1.87 -12.32
CA MET A 83 -5.33 -1.40 -13.28
C MET A 83 -5.17 0.09 -13.62
N HIS A 84 -4.67 0.91 -12.68
CA HIS A 84 -4.33 2.31 -12.91
C HIS A 84 -2.96 2.50 -13.57
N GLY A 85 -2.24 1.40 -13.87
CA GLY A 85 -0.97 1.40 -14.60
C GLY A 85 0.25 1.77 -13.75
N ALA A 86 0.20 1.62 -12.44
CA ALA A 86 1.35 1.84 -11.56
C ALA A 86 2.53 0.93 -11.95
N ALA A 87 3.76 1.43 -11.82
CA ALA A 87 4.98 0.65 -12.05
C ALA A 87 5.32 -0.26 -10.87
N ALA A 88 4.99 0.16 -9.66
CA ALA A 88 5.15 -0.61 -8.43
C ALA A 88 4.23 -0.09 -7.33
N LEU A 89 4.00 -0.94 -6.32
CA LEU A 89 3.21 -0.62 -5.15
C LEU A 89 4.04 -0.76 -3.88
N ILE A 90 3.93 0.23 -2.98
CA ILE A 90 4.52 0.21 -1.64
C ILE A 90 3.39 0.29 -0.61
N PHE A 91 3.24 -0.76 0.17
CA PHE A 91 2.38 -0.75 1.34
C PHE A 91 3.06 -0.12 2.54
N VAL A 92 2.28 0.57 3.35
CA VAL A 92 2.69 1.06 4.67
C VAL A 92 1.59 0.76 5.68
N ASN A 93 1.95 0.42 6.93
CA ASN A 93 0.97 0.19 7.98
C ASN A 93 0.13 1.45 8.23
N ASP A 94 -1.16 1.26 8.46
CA ASP A 94 -2.03 2.24 9.08
C ASP A 94 -1.77 2.33 10.60
N GLN A 95 -2.17 3.43 11.22
CA GLN A 95 -1.94 3.68 12.66
C GLN A 95 -2.63 2.64 13.55
N THR A 96 -3.81 2.17 13.17
CA THR A 96 -4.55 1.16 13.92
C THR A 96 -3.82 -0.17 13.93
N THR A 97 -3.25 -0.58 12.79
CA THR A 97 -2.43 -1.79 12.72
C THR A 97 -1.21 -1.69 13.63
N VAL A 98 -0.51 -0.56 13.64
CA VAL A 98 0.64 -0.33 14.54
C VAL A 98 0.21 -0.37 16.00
N ALA A 99 -0.87 0.30 16.36
CA ALA A 99 -1.37 0.31 17.73
C ALA A 99 -1.76 -1.09 18.24
N ARG A 100 -2.36 -1.92 17.37
CA ARG A 100 -2.75 -3.30 17.72
C ARG A 100 -1.55 -4.24 17.84
N SER A 101 -0.51 -4.07 17.04
CA SER A 101 0.70 -4.90 17.07
C SER A 101 1.73 -4.44 18.10
N GLY A 102 1.57 -3.23 18.65
CA GLY A 102 2.50 -2.62 19.59
C GLY A 102 3.78 -2.06 18.95
N ALA A 103 3.99 -2.27 17.66
CA ALA A 103 5.13 -1.74 16.92
C ALA A 103 4.83 -1.70 15.41
N ASP A 104 5.52 -0.80 14.68
CA ASP A 104 5.54 -0.81 13.24
C ASP A 104 6.50 -1.92 12.76
N GLN A 105 5.96 -2.96 12.14
CA GLN A 105 6.72 -4.15 11.74
C GLN A 105 6.48 -4.49 10.27
N LEU A 106 7.55 -4.90 9.62
CA LEU A 106 7.44 -5.49 8.29
C LEU A 106 6.78 -6.88 8.38
N PRO A 107 5.89 -7.22 7.44
CA PRO A 107 5.30 -8.55 7.40
C PRO A 107 6.38 -9.59 7.10
N LYS A 108 6.27 -10.76 7.71
CA LYS A 108 7.09 -11.91 7.32
C LYS A 108 6.67 -12.37 5.92
N LEU A 109 7.66 -12.68 5.08
CA LEU A 109 7.39 -13.35 3.81
C LEU A 109 6.76 -14.70 4.12
N THR A 110 5.47 -14.81 3.84
CA THR A 110 4.75 -16.08 3.88
C THR A 110 4.54 -16.55 2.45
N ALA A 111 4.63 -17.85 2.23
CA ALA A 111 4.28 -18.43 0.94
C ALA A 111 2.77 -18.21 0.71
N ALA A 112 2.43 -17.08 0.12
CA ALA A 112 1.07 -16.86 -0.35
C ALA A 112 0.91 -17.65 -1.63
N GLY A 113 -0.02 -18.58 -1.63
CA GLY A 113 -0.36 -19.41 -2.80
C GLY A 113 -1.14 -18.65 -3.87
N SER A 114 -0.77 -17.40 -4.16
CA SER A 114 -1.33 -16.66 -5.28
C SER A 114 -0.61 -17.09 -6.55
N ALA A 115 -1.36 -17.60 -7.51
CA ALA A 115 -0.83 -17.78 -8.86
C ALA A 115 -0.34 -16.42 -9.36
N ILE A 116 0.94 -16.34 -9.72
CA ILE A 116 1.52 -15.16 -10.36
C ILE A 116 0.77 -14.99 -11.69
N ASN A 117 0.20 -13.81 -11.91
CA ASN A 117 -0.42 -13.46 -13.18
C ASN A 117 0.27 -12.21 -13.77
N ASP A 118 0.11 -12.02 -15.07
CA ASP A 118 0.76 -10.93 -15.81
C ASP A 118 0.26 -9.53 -15.42
N GLN A 119 -0.83 -9.45 -14.67
CA GLN A 119 -1.41 -8.19 -14.20
C GLN A 119 -0.77 -7.68 -12.89
N GLN A 120 -0.02 -8.53 -12.17
CA GLN A 120 0.64 -8.14 -10.93
C GLN A 120 1.82 -7.20 -11.20
N ILE A 121 2.09 -6.30 -10.24
CA ILE A 121 3.21 -5.37 -10.27
C ILE A 121 4.20 -5.65 -9.13
N PRO A 122 5.48 -5.22 -9.22
CA PRO A 122 6.40 -5.28 -8.10
C PRO A 122 5.81 -4.62 -6.87
N THR A 123 5.77 -5.35 -5.76
CA THR A 123 5.10 -4.90 -4.54
C THR A 123 6.02 -5.03 -3.34
N LEU A 124 6.11 -3.96 -2.56
CA LEU A 124 6.97 -3.81 -1.39
C LEU A 124 6.12 -3.42 -0.17
N TYR A 125 6.72 -3.60 0.98
CA TYR A 125 6.20 -3.10 2.25
C TYR A 125 7.27 -2.26 2.92
N CYS A 126 6.95 -1.03 3.35
CA CYS A 126 7.88 -0.14 4.03
C CYS A 126 7.41 0.18 5.44
N LEU A 127 8.36 0.46 6.33
CA LEU A 127 8.06 1.03 7.64
C LEU A 127 7.50 2.45 7.52
N ARG A 128 6.61 2.84 8.43
CA ARG A 128 6.03 4.20 8.49
C ARG A 128 7.11 5.27 8.58
N SER A 129 8.15 5.04 9.38
CA SER A 129 9.26 5.98 9.55
C SER A 129 10.01 6.26 8.24
N THR A 130 10.12 5.27 7.37
CA THR A 130 10.74 5.44 6.05
C THR A 130 9.84 6.25 5.12
N VAL A 131 8.55 5.94 5.10
CA VAL A 131 7.57 6.70 4.31
C VAL A 131 7.45 8.14 4.83
N ASP A 132 7.42 8.37 6.14
CA ASP A 132 7.40 9.72 6.72
C ASP A 132 8.59 10.57 6.27
N LYS A 133 9.81 9.99 6.23
CA LYS A 133 11.00 10.69 5.71
C LYS A 133 10.82 11.10 4.25
N LEU A 134 10.24 10.22 3.42
CA LEU A 134 9.96 10.53 2.01
C LEU A 134 8.93 11.66 1.87
N LEU A 135 7.82 11.58 2.58
CA LEU A 135 6.77 12.61 2.58
C LEU A 135 7.33 13.98 2.99
N GLN A 136 8.06 14.03 4.11
CA GLN A 136 8.67 15.25 4.62
C GLN A 136 9.74 15.82 3.67
N SER A 137 10.54 14.98 3.03
CA SER A 137 11.55 15.45 2.06
C SER A 137 10.93 16.06 0.80
N ALA A 138 9.70 15.67 0.47
CA ALA A 138 8.90 16.29 -0.58
C ALA A 138 8.13 17.56 -0.11
N GLY A 139 8.31 17.98 1.14
CA GLY A 139 7.57 19.10 1.72
C GLY A 139 6.12 18.79 2.08
N GLY A 140 5.75 17.49 2.13
CA GLY A 140 4.42 17.01 2.48
C GLY A 140 4.17 16.89 3.98
N GLU A 141 2.94 16.56 4.32
CA GLU A 141 2.50 16.27 5.69
C GLU A 141 3.00 14.90 6.16
N SER A 142 2.98 14.68 7.48
CA SER A 142 3.27 13.35 8.02
C SER A 142 2.20 12.33 7.63
N LEU A 143 2.59 11.06 7.54
CA LEU A 143 1.66 9.96 7.24
C LEU A 143 0.50 9.92 8.25
N HIS A 144 0.78 10.25 9.52
CA HIS A 144 -0.26 10.34 10.56
C HIS A 144 -1.27 11.46 10.27
N ALA A 145 -0.82 12.64 9.86
CA ALA A 145 -1.71 13.76 9.54
C ALA A 145 -2.60 13.44 8.33
N LEU A 146 -2.02 12.84 7.28
CA LEU A 146 -2.75 12.40 6.09
C LEU A 146 -3.82 11.34 6.43
N GLU A 147 -3.45 10.32 7.21
CA GLU A 147 -4.36 9.27 7.65
C GLU A 147 -5.54 9.86 8.46
N MET A 148 -5.24 10.75 9.41
CA MET A 148 -6.29 11.43 10.18
C MET A 148 -7.21 12.31 9.31
N ALA A 149 -6.67 12.98 8.29
CA ALA A 149 -7.46 13.80 7.40
C ALA A 149 -8.41 12.92 6.55
N ILE A 150 -7.91 11.81 6.00
CA ILE A 150 -8.73 10.84 5.26
C ILE A 150 -9.83 10.27 6.16
N ASP A 151 -9.48 9.83 7.37
CA ASP A 151 -10.42 9.23 8.32
C ASP A 151 -11.49 10.22 8.80
N ARG A 152 -11.13 11.50 8.97
CA ARG A 152 -12.07 12.55 9.38
C ARG A 152 -13.12 12.81 8.31
N ASP A 153 -12.67 12.99 7.07
CA ASP A 153 -13.50 13.52 5.99
C ASP A 153 -14.10 12.42 5.10
N ILE A 154 -13.57 11.18 5.19
CA ILE A 154 -13.84 10.08 4.25
C ILE A 154 -13.66 10.58 2.81
N ALA A 155 -12.54 11.24 2.57
CA ALA A 155 -12.21 11.84 1.29
C ALA A 155 -10.75 11.55 0.93
N PRO A 156 -10.43 11.38 -0.37
CA PRO A 156 -9.07 11.17 -0.84
C PRO A 156 -8.14 12.33 -0.49
N HIS A 157 -6.93 12.01 -0.05
CA HIS A 157 -5.83 12.96 0.16
C HIS A 157 -4.59 12.50 -0.60
N SER A 158 -4.75 12.22 -1.89
CA SER A 158 -3.69 11.72 -2.76
C SER A 158 -2.91 12.85 -3.42
N TYR A 159 -1.58 12.72 -3.54
CA TYR A 159 -0.73 13.72 -4.19
C TYR A 159 0.62 13.15 -4.64
N ALA A 160 1.25 13.82 -5.60
CA ALA A 160 2.59 13.47 -6.08
C ALA A 160 3.67 14.01 -5.12
N LEU A 161 4.66 13.18 -4.79
CA LEU A 161 5.81 13.59 -4.00
C LEU A 161 6.82 14.28 -4.93
N ALA A 162 6.77 15.60 -4.99
CA ALA A 162 7.59 16.38 -5.92
C ALA A 162 9.09 16.12 -5.75
N GLY A 163 9.77 15.76 -6.83
CA GLY A 163 11.21 15.49 -6.85
C GLY A 163 11.63 14.16 -6.23
N ILE A 164 10.70 13.32 -5.78
CA ILE A 164 10.99 11.98 -5.27
C ILE A 164 10.83 10.95 -6.39
N HIS A 165 11.87 10.17 -6.58
CA HIS A 165 11.93 9.09 -7.55
C HIS A 165 12.39 7.82 -6.85
N ALA A 166 11.72 6.70 -7.10
CA ALA A 166 12.10 5.40 -6.58
C ALA A 166 12.40 4.43 -7.72
N SER A 167 13.40 3.59 -7.51
CA SER A 167 13.72 2.49 -8.40
C SER A 167 14.19 1.27 -7.62
N GLY A 168 13.95 0.10 -8.13
CA GLY A 168 14.34 -1.14 -7.49
C GLY A 168 14.00 -2.36 -8.31
N GLU A 169 14.25 -3.52 -7.73
CA GLU A 169 13.91 -4.81 -8.31
C GLU A 169 13.42 -5.75 -7.21
N THR A 170 12.36 -6.48 -7.47
CA THR A 170 11.88 -7.55 -6.61
C THR A 170 12.30 -8.91 -7.16
N HIS A 171 12.85 -9.74 -6.30
CA HIS A 171 13.25 -11.10 -6.64
C HIS A 171 12.84 -12.07 -5.53
N ILE A 172 11.66 -12.68 -5.67
CA ILE A 172 11.10 -13.62 -4.70
C ILE A 172 11.23 -15.02 -5.27
N VAL A 173 11.93 -15.89 -4.53
CA VAL A 173 12.07 -17.30 -4.86
C VAL A 173 11.18 -18.12 -3.95
N GLN A 174 10.23 -18.85 -4.52
CA GLN A 174 9.41 -19.81 -3.80
C GLN A 174 10.12 -21.17 -3.77
N SER A 175 10.46 -21.65 -2.58
CA SER A 175 10.96 -23.01 -2.40
C SER A 175 9.88 -23.92 -1.82
N GLN A 176 9.62 -25.05 -2.49
CA GLN A 176 8.78 -26.10 -1.91
C GLN A 176 9.65 -26.99 -1.04
N THR A 177 9.43 -26.97 0.28
CA THR A 177 10.02 -27.97 1.17
C THR A 177 9.14 -29.24 1.11
N PRO A 178 9.66 -30.38 0.65
CA PRO A 178 8.87 -31.61 0.65
C PRO A 178 8.53 -31.98 2.09
N VAL A 179 7.25 -32.05 2.39
CA VAL A 179 6.77 -32.60 3.66
C VAL A 179 7.06 -34.11 3.62
N ARG A 180 7.99 -34.59 4.44
CA ARG A 180 8.15 -36.04 4.67
C ARG A 180 6.93 -36.47 5.49
N MET A 181 6.06 -37.28 4.87
CA MET A 181 5.07 -38.06 5.58
C MET A 181 5.77 -39.25 6.28
#